data_6dc67622aa774f7b67a437de47f395c0
#
_entry.id   6dc67622aa774f7b67a437de47f395c0
#
_cell.length_a   1.000
_cell.length_b   1.000
_cell.length_c   1.000
_cell.angle_alpha   90.00
_cell.angle_beta   90.00
_cell.angle_gamma   90.00
#
_symmetry.space_group_name_H-M   'P 1'
#
loop_
_entity.id
_entity.type
_entity.pdbx_description
1 polymer ?
#
loop_
_entity_poly.entity_id
_entity_poly.type
_entity_poly.pdbx_seq_one_letter_code
_entity_poly.pdbx_strand_id
1 'polypeptide(L)'
;DCGIPDYFTSVPLHWHSEIELNYIKSGNGFFKYEDQTISAKPGDIVLIQPNVLHAILSDELSSFFYDTIVFHQNMLVGSYDDRCYTDILLPIFSSRRRVLVPVSQEPPGYHELHDSVRTIMQCAHKNLATSDLLLKSELLRLFYLLASTPGLCTEHTVSTESRMTETLRPVLTYIQKHHSESVTIEQLAKIAHMSSSYS
;
A
#
# COMPACT_ATOMS: atom_id res chain seq x y z
N ASP A 1 2.36 8.39 -14.02
CA ASP A 1 3.33 7.38 -14.48
C ASP A 1 4.58 7.43 -13.61
N CYS A 2 5.01 6.28 -13.12
CA CYS A 2 6.27 6.09 -12.44
C CYS A 2 7.11 5.10 -13.24
N GLY A 3 8.43 5.31 -13.31
CA GLY A 3 9.35 4.45 -14.06
C GLY A 3 10.62 4.19 -13.29
N ILE A 4 11.06 2.94 -13.26
CA ILE A 4 12.34 2.48 -12.72
C ILE A 4 13.07 1.78 -13.85
N PRO A 5 14.32 2.15 -14.20
CA PRO A 5 15.18 3.16 -13.55
C PRO A 5 15.02 4.60 -14.09
N ASP A 6 14.08 4.87 -15.02
CA ASP A 6 14.05 6.14 -15.78
C ASP A 6 13.90 7.39 -14.89
N TYR A 7 13.08 7.29 -13.83
CA TYR A 7 12.88 8.38 -12.87
C TYR A 7 13.56 8.13 -11.53
N PHE A 8 13.66 6.85 -11.13
CA PHE A 8 14.26 6.42 -9.87
C PHE A 8 14.99 5.11 -10.09
N THR A 9 16.08 4.88 -9.39
CA THR A 9 16.77 3.57 -9.36
C THR A 9 15.99 2.54 -8.55
N SER A 10 15.21 3.00 -7.58
CA SER A 10 14.29 2.21 -6.75
C SER A 10 13.46 3.16 -5.90
N VAL A 11 12.31 2.69 -5.42
CA VAL A 11 11.60 3.32 -4.30
C VAL A 11 12.10 2.66 -3.02
N PRO A 12 12.84 3.40 -2.15
CA PRO A 12 13.44 2.81 -0.96
C PRO A 12 12.38 2.34 0.03
N LEU A 13 12.78 1.49 0.96
CA LEU A 13 11.92 0.96 2.00
C LEU A 13 11.32 2.09 2.86
N HIS A 14 9.99 2.19 2.87
CA HIS A 14 9.25 3.22 3.58
C HIS A 14 7.85 2.73 3.96
N TRP A 15 7.11 3.55 4.67
CA TRP A 15 5.67 3.39 4.95
C TRP A 15 5.00 4.75 5.02
N HIS A 16 3.70 4.76 4.86
CA HIS A 16 2.85 5.95 5.00
C HIS A 16 1.45 5.56 5.49
N SER A 17 0.67 6.52 5.93
CA SER A 17 -0.69 6.31 6.46
C SER A 17 -1.76 6.18 5.38
N GLU A 18 -1.39 6.47 4.16
CA GLU A 18 -2.24 6.42 2.98
C GLU A 18 -2.32 4.99 2.41
N ILE A 19 -3.31 4.79 1.57
CA ILE A 19 -3.43 3.60 0.73
C ILE A 19 -2.74 3.90 -0.59
N GLU A 20 -1.92 2.98 -1.07
CA GLU A 20 -1.27 3.09 -2.37
C GLU A 20 -1.79 2.01 -3.32
N LEU A 21 -2.27 2.44 -4.47
CA LEU A 21 -2.75 1.57 -5.53
C LEU A 21 -1.85 1.69 -6.74
N ASN A 22 -1.23 0.59 -7.12
CA ASN A 22 -0.33 0.50 -8.26
C ASN A 22 -0.95 -0.38 -9.35
N TYR A 23 -0.84 0.06 -10.60
CA TYR A 23 -1.18 -0.71 -11.80
C TYR A 23 0.04 -0.86 -12.69
N ILE A 24 0.46 -2.09 -12.95
CA ILE A 24 1.68 -2.39 -13.69
C ILE A 24 1.41 -2.30 -15.20
N LYS A 25 2.13 -1.40 -15.89
CA LYS A 25 1.94 -1.12 -17.32
C LYS A 25 2.87 -1.94 -18.20
N SER A 26 4.16 -1.95 -17.86
CA SER A 26 5.16 -2.68 -18.65
C SER A 26 6.40 -3.00 -17.82
N GLY A 27 7.16 -4.00 -18.28
CA GLY A 27 8.33 -4.52 -17.57
C GLY A 27 7.95 -5.41 -16.39
N ASN A 28 8.96 -5.89 -15.69
CA ASN A 28 8.80 -6.70 -14.49
C ASN A 28 9.50 -6.01 -13.32
N GLY A 29 8.89 -6.08 -12.14
CA GLY A 29 9.43 -5.50 -10.94
C GLY A 29 9.11 -6.33 -9.71
N PHE A 30 9.61 -5.87 -8.58
CA PHE A 30 9.44 -6.52 -7.30
C PHE A 30 8.93 -5.49 -6.29
N PHE A 31 7.92 -5.90 -5.53
CA PHE A 31 7.48 -5.19 -4.35
C PHE A 31 7.99 -5.93 -3.13
N LYS A 32 8.81 -5.27 -2.31
CA LYS A 32 8.99 -5.71 -0.93
C LYS A 32 7.77 -5.27 -0.15
N TYR A 33 7.09 -6.22 0.43
CA TYR A 33 5.85 -6.03 1.16
C TYR A 33 5.98 -6.76 2.51
N GLU A 34 6.26 -5.99 3.56
CA GLU A 34 6.67 -6.53 4.86
C GLU A 34 7.94 -7.40 4.75
N ASP A 35 7.84 -8.69 5.00
CA ASP A 35 8.90 -9.71 4.95
C ASP A 35 8.97 -10.45 3.60
N GLN A 36 8.02 -10.18 2.69
CA GLN A 36 7.92 -10.88 1.41
C GLN A 36 8.45 -10.02 0.26
N THR A 37 8.99 -10.70 -0.74
CA THR A 37 9.27 -10.10 -2.04
C THR A 37 8.30 -10.67 -3.07
N ILE A 38 7.50 -9.79 -3.63
CA ILE A 38 6.41 -10.12 -4.54
C ILE A 38 6.82 -9.70 -5.95
N SER A 39 6.83 -10.63 -6.90
CA SER A 39 7.03 -10.30 -8.31
C SER A 39 5.76 -9.71 -8.90
N ALA A 40 5.89 -8.65 -9.71
CA ALA A 40 4.79 -8.01 -10.40
C ALA A 40 5.11 -7.86 -11.89
N LYS A 41 4.13 -8.13 -12.74
CA LYS A 41 4.19 -8.13 -14.21
C LYS A 41 3.07 -7.27 -14.80
N PRO A 42 3.14 -6.93 -16.08
CA PRO A 42 2.10 -6.13 -16.74
C PRO A 42 0.70 -6.69 -16.55
N GLY A 43 -0.21 -5.80 -16.15
CA GLY A 43 -1.60 -6.11 -15.80
C GLY A 43 -1.82 -6.41 -14.31
N ASP A 44 -0.80 -6.64 -13.52
CA ASP A 44 -0.96 -6.85 -12.09
C ASP A 44 -1.39 -5.57 -11.38
N ILE A 45 -2.22 -5.75 -10.35
CA ILE A 45 -2.69 -4.70 -9.45
C ILE A 45 -2.08 -4.95 -8.08
N VAL A 46 -1.39 -3.95 -7.54
CA VAL A 46 -0.75 -4.01 -6.22
C VAL A 46 -1.36 -2.94 -5.33
N LEU A 47 -2.11 -3.35 -4.31
CA LEU A 47 -2.66 -2.45 -3.31
C LEU A 47 -1.86 -2.58 -2.01
N ILE A 48 -1.25 -1.47 -1.60
CA ILE A 48 -0.52 -1.36 -0.35
C ILE A 48 -1.44 -0.73 0.69
N GLN A 49 -1.67 -1.47 1.76
CA GLN A 49 -2.54 -1.04 2.85
C GLN A 49 -1.82 0.01 3.73
N PRO A 50 -2.58 0.85 4.47
CA PRO A 50 -1.99 1.85 5.35
C PRO A 50 -0.96 1.27 6.31
N ASN A 51 0.13 1.99 6.49
CA ASN A 51 1.21 1.67 7.43
C ASN A 51 1.95 0.35 7.16
N VAL A 52 1.85 -0.20 5.97
CA VAL A 52 2.63 -1.38 5.58
C VAL A 52 4.02 -0.93 5.10
N LEU A 53 5.06 -1.59 5.60
CA LEU A 53 6.44 -1.35 5.17
C LEU A 53 6.64 -1.95 3.78
N HIS A 54 7.06 -1.11 2.83
CA HIS A 54 7.20 -1.54 1.43
C HIS A 54 8.31 -0.82 0.68
N ALA A 55 8.78 -1.43 -0.41
CA ALA A 55 9.73 -0.86 -1.37
C ALA A 55 9.39 -1.37 -2.77
N ILE A 56 9.77 -0.61 -3.81
CA ILE A 56 9.57 -1.01 -5.21
C ILE A 56 10.93 -1.04 -5.90
N LEU A 57 11.21 -2.16 -6.55
CA LEU A 57 12.46 -2.43 -7.25
C LEU A 57 12.16 -2.88 -8.68
N SER A 58 12.99 -2.46 -9.64
CA SER A 58 12.98 -3.07 -10.96
C SER A 58 13.89 -4.29 -11.00
N ASP A 59 13.67 -5.15 -11.97
CA ASP A 59 14.71 -6.07 -12.42
C ASP A 59 15.87 -5.25 -13.02
N GLU A 60 17.11 -5.54 -12.65
CA GLU A 60 18.31 -4.78 -13.07
C GLU A 60 18.45 -4.68 -14.60
N LEU A 61 17.79 -5.57 -15.35
CA LEU A 61 17.87 -5.68 -16.79
C LEU A 61 16.69 -5.06 -17.56
N SER A 62 15.65 -4.57 -16.86
CA SER A 62 14.42 -4.10 -17.53
C SER A 62 13.86 -2.82 -16.89
N SER A 63 13.35 -1.92 -17.73
CA SER A 63 12.55 -0.80 -17.26
C SER A 63 11.21 -1.30 -16.72
N PHE A 64 10.77 -0.76 -15.58
CA PHE A 64 9.53 -1.12 -14.91
C PHE A 64 8.65 0.10 -14.79
N PHE A 65 7.50 0.11 -15.48
CA PHE A 65 6.55 1.23 -15.50
C PHE A 65 5.23 0.84 -14.88
N TYR A 66 4.73 1.71 -14.02
CA TYR A 66 3.46 1.55 -13.34
C TYR A 66 2.78 2.91 -13.12
N ASP A 67 1.47 2.90 -13.06
CA ASP A 67 0.68 4.02 -12.58
C ASP A 67 0.44 3.84 -11.08
N THR A 68 0.57 4.90 -10.31
CA THR A 68 0.27 4.89 -8.88
C THR A 68 -0.67 6.02 -8.49
N ILE A 69 -1.56 5.74 -7.55
CA ILE A 69 -2.35 6.72 -6.83
C ILE A 69 -2.22 6.45 -5.33
N VAL A 70 -1.93 7.51 -4.60
CA VAL A 70 -1.85 7.49 -3.14
C VAL A 70 -3.01 8.33 -2.60
N PHE A 71 -3.82 7.78 -1.71
CA PHE A 71 -4.98 8.46 -1.16
C PHE A 71 -5.21 8.09 0.31
N HIS A 72 -5.69 9.07 1.08
CA HIS A 72 -6.00 8.86 2.48
C HIS A 72 -7.39 8.23 2.66
N GLN A 73 -7.53 7.31 3.62
CA GLN A 73 -8.78 6.61 3.91
C GLN A 73 -9.98 7.56 4.16
N ASN A 74 -9.72 8.76 4.66
CA ASN A 74 -10.77 9.77 4.90
C ASN A 74 -11.53 10.19 3.63
N MET A 75 -10.97 9.95 2.43
CA MET A 75 -11.71 10.16 1.19
C MET A 75 -12.95 9.26 1.07
N LEU A 76 -12.93 8.09 1.71
CA LEU A 76 -13.97 7.06 1.60
C LEU A 76 -14.91 7.02 2.80
N VAL A 77 -14.52 7.64 3.91
CA VAL A 77 -15.28 7.63 5.16
C VAL A 77 -16.29 8.76 5.15
N GLY A 78 -17.58 8.41 5.21
CA GLY A 78 -18.67 9.38 5.38
C GLY A 78 -18.92 9.70 6.87
N SER A 79 -18.99 8.63 7.69
CA SER A 79 -19.10 8.68 9.14
C SER A 79 -18.38 7.48 9.74
N TYR A 80 -17.80 7.63 10.92
CA TYR A 80 -17.17 6.52 11.64
C TYR A 80 -18.15 5.50 12.20
N ASP A 81 -19.45 5.86 12.28
CA ASP A 81 -20.54 4.95 12.66
C ASP A 81 -21.20 4.27 11.43
N ASP A 82 -20.68 4.55 10.23
CA ASP A 82 -21.16 3.91 9.01
C ASP A 82 -20.77 2.42 9.00
N ARG A 83 -21.76 1.57 8.80
CA ARG A 83 -21.58 0.12 8.69
C ARG A 83 -20.59 -0.28 7.60
N CYS A 84 -20.59 0.41 6.47
CA CYS A 84 -19.62 0.12 5.40
C CYS A 84 -18.19 0.35 5.88
N TYR A 85 -17.98 1.41 6.68
CA TYR A 85 -16.68 1.66 7.27
C TYR A 85 -16.30 0.61 8.32
N THR A 86 -17.16 0.38 9.32
CA THR A 86 -16.84 -0.48 10.48
C THR A 86 -16.64 -1.94 10.10
N ASP A 87 -17.48 -2.47 9.20
CA ASP A 87 -17.53 -3.90 8.92
C ASP A 87 -16.66 -4.31 7.71
N ILE A 88 -16.34 -3.35 6.81
CA ILE A 88 -15.61 -3.64 5.57
C ILE A 88 -14.30 -2.86 5.48
N LEU A 89 -14.35 -1.53 5.48
CA LEU A 89 -13.17 -0.71 5.20
C LEU A 89 -12.17 -0.73 6.35
N LEU A 90 -12.61 -0.55 7.59
CA LEU A 90 -11.75 -0.52 8.76
C LEU A 90 -10.94 -1.82 8.97
N PRO A 91 -11.51 -3.02 8.82
CA PRO A 91 -10.73 -4.26 8.83
C PRO A 91 -9.62 -4.30 7.80
N ILE A 92 -9.84 -3.77 6.60
CA ILE A 92 -8.82 -3.68 5.55
C ILE A 92 -7.78 -2.62 5.92
N PHE A 93 -8.20 -1.40 6.27
CA PHE A 93 -7.28 -0.29 6.58
C PHE A 93 -6.43 -0.54 7.82
N SER A 94 -6.93 -1.32 8.78
CA SER A 94 -6.18 -1.73 9.97
C SER A 94 -5.40 -3.04 9.78
N SER A 95 -5.28 -3.54 8.56
CA SER A 95 -4.62 -4.81 8.21
C SER A 95 -5.13 -6.05 8.97
N ARG A 96 -6.34 -5.98 9.58
CA ARG A 96 -7.01 -7.16 10.12
C ARG A 96 -7.49 -8.08 9.01
N ARG A 97 -7.72 -7.52 7.82
CA ARG A 97 -7.92 -8.27 6.58
C ARG A 97 -6.85 -7.90 5.58
N ARG A 98 -6.23 -8.89 4.97
CA ARG A 98 -5.19 -8.71 3.95
C ARG A 98 -5.78 -8.82 2.57
N VAL A 99 -5.42 -7.84 1.74
CA VAL A 99 -5.67 -7.89 0.30
C VAL A 99 -4.60 -8.77 -0.35
N LEU A 100 -5.03 -9.67 -1.24
CA LEU A 100 -4.10 -10.44 -2.06
C LEU A 100 -3.22 -9.50 -2.89
N VAL A 101 -1.91 -9.72 -2.85
CA VAL A 101 -0.93 -8.90 -3.58
C VAL A 101 0.09 -9.84 -4.24
N PRO A 102 0.33 -9.74 -5.54
CA PRO A 102 -0.40 -8.95 -6.53
C PRO A 102 -1.74 -9.61 -6.90
N VAL A 103 -2.73 -8.81 -7.31
CA VAL A 103 -3.92 -9.32 -7.99
C VAL A 103 -3.58 -9.45 -9.47
N SER A 104 -3.34 -10.68 -9.90
CA SER A 104 -3.01 -11.02 -11.29
C SER A 104 -4.26 -11.33 -12.12
N GLN A 105 -4.11 -11.61 -13.42
CA GLN A 105 -5.24 -11.78 -14.35
C GLN A 105 -6.06 -13.07 -14.16
N GLU A 106 -5.63 -13.96 -13.29
CA GLU A 106 -6.23 -15.29 -13.13
C GLU A 106 -7.44 -15.39 -12.18
N PRO A 107 -7.52 -14.63 -11.07
CA PRO A 107 -8.65 -14.76 -10.14
C PRO A 107 -9.98 -14.33 -10.75
N PRO A 108 -11.10 -14.98 -10.36
CA PRO A 108 -12.43 -14.45 -10.64
C PRO A 108 -12.56 -12.98 -10.18
N GLY A 109 -13.24 -12.15 -10.96
CA GLY A 109 -13.42 -10.72 -10.63
C GLY A 109 -12.25 -9.81 -11.03
N TYR A 110 -11.19 -10.34 -11.61
CA TYR A 110 -10.06 -9.51 -12.08
C TYR A 110 -10.51 -8.46 -13.10
N HIS A 111 -11.35 -8.82 -14.06
CA HIS A 111 -11.78 -7.89 -15.11
C HIS A 111 -12.51 -6.67 -14.55
N GLU A 112 -13.43 -6.89 -13.61
CA GLU A 112 -14.17 -5.81 -12.96
C GLU A 112 -13.24 -4.94 -12.10
N LEU A 113 -12.28 -5.57 -11.42
CA LEU A 113 -11.26 -4.87 -10.64
C LEU A 113 -10.36 -4.02 -11.54
N HIS A 114 -9.87 -4.59 -12.63
CA HIS A 114 -9.04 -3.92 -13.63
C HIS A 114 -9.75 -2.72 -14.25
N ASP A 115 -11.03 -2.85 -14.63
CA ASP A 115 -11.81 -1.76 -15.19
C ASP A 115 -12.01 -0.62 -14.18
N SER A 116 -12.25 -0.94 -12.92
CA SER A 116 -12.33 0.04 -11.84
C SER A 116 -10.99 0.76 -11.66
N VAL A 117 -9.87 0.02 -11.57
CA VAL A 117 -8.53 0.58 -11.44
C VAL A 117 -8.17 1.49 -12.62
N ARG A 118 -8.48 1.08 -13.83
CA ARG A 118 -8.27 1.90 -15.02
C ARG A 118 -9.05 3.22 -14.98
N THR A 119 -10.30 3.18 -14.54
CA THR A 119 -11.12 4.38 -14.36
C THR A 119 -10.55 5.28 -13.27
N ILE A 120 -10.11 4.73 -12.15
CA ILE A 120 -9.42 5.45 -11.06
C ILE A 120 -8.21 6.20 -11.61
N MET A 121 -7.31 5.50 -12.33
CA MET A 121 -6.10 6.12 -12.89
C MET A 121 -6.43 7.23 -13.90
N GLN A 122 -7.46 7.06 -14.73
CA GLN A 122 -7.91 8.08 -15.68
C GLN A 122 -8.51 9.31 -14.98
N CYS A 123 -9.24 9.13 -13.89
CA CYS A 123 -9.86 10.24 -13.14
C CYS A 123 -8.83 11.04 -12.35
N ALA A 124 -7.81 10.40 -11.79
CA ALA A 124 -6.78 11.04 -10.98
C ALA A 124 -6.00 12.16 -11.72
N HIS A 125 -5.95 12.10 -13.04
CA HIS A 125 -5.30 13.12 -13.88
C HIS A 125 -6.22 14.28 -14.26
N LYS A 126 -7.52 14.22 -13.91
CA LYS A 126 -8.50 15.24 -14.29
C LYS A 126 -8.80 16.15 -13.11
N ASN A 127 -8.59 17.44 -13.27
CA ASN A 127 -8.89 18.43 -12.23
C ASN A 127 -10.33 18.97 -12.39
N LEU A 128 -11.32 18.09 -12.22
CA LEU A 128 -12.74 18.40 -12.32
C LEU A 128 -13.51 17.77 -11.15
N ALA A 129 -14.39 18.53 -10.49
CA ALA A 129 -15.21 18.03 -9.38
C ALA A 129 -16.05 16.79 -9.75
N THR A 130 -16.50 16.68 -11.00
CA THR A 130 -17.19 15.49 -11.51
C THR A 130 -16.27 14.27 -11.62
N SER A 131 -14.99 14.49 -11.94
CA SER A 131 -13.99 13.43 -11.97
C SER A 131 -13.61 12.97 -10.55
N ASP A 132 -13.57 13.89 -9.59
CA ASP A 132 -13.33 13.56 -8.17
C ASP A 132 -14.48 12.72 -7.60
N LEU A 133 -15.72 13.04 -7.98
CA LEU A 133 -16.88 12.25 -7.58
C LEU A 133 -16.84 10.85 -8.19
N LEU A 134 -16.49 10.72 -9.46
CA LEU A 134 -16.30 9.42 -10.12
C LEU A 134 -15.15 8.64 -9.50
N LEU A 135 -14.01 9.29 -9.25
CA LEU A 135 -12.85 8.69 -8.56
C LEU A 135 -13.27 8.09 -7.22
N LYS A 136 -13.98 8.87 -6.39
CA LYS A 136 -14.45 8.39 -5.09
C LYS A 136 -15.40 7.20 -5.23
N SER A 137 -16.31 7.21 -6.19
CA SER A 137 -17.25 6.10 -6.42
C SER A 137 -16.52 4.83 -6.88
N GLU A 138 -15.51 4.97 -7.74
CA GLU A 138 -14.71 3.82 -8.21
C GLU A 138 -13.78 3.28 -7.12
N LEU A 139 -13.24 4.11 -6.25
CA LEU A 139 -12.50 3.65 -5.06
C LEU A 139 -13.40 2.84 -4.11
N LEU A 140 -14.63 3.28 -3.87
CA LEU A 140 -15.59 2.49 -3.09
C LEU A 140 -15.94 1.16 -3.79
N ARG A 141 -16.12 1.19 -5.11
CA ARG A 141 -16.34 -0.02 -5.92
C ARG A 141 -15.16 -0.97 -5.85
N LEU A 142 -13.92 -0.47 -5.91
CA LEU A 142 -12.70 -1.26 -5.74
C LEU A 142 -12.73 -2.05 -4.43
N PHE A 143 -13.01 -1.39 -3.30
CA PHE A 143 -13.08 -2.07 -2.00
C PHE A 143 -14.26 -3.04 -1.89
N TYR A 144 -15.40 -2.74 -2.52
CA TYR A 144 -16.50 -3.68 -2.64
C TYR A 144 -16.04 -4.95 -3.37
N LEU A 145 -15.39 -4.83 -4.52
CA LEU A 145 -14.89 -5.97 -5.30
C LEU A 145 -13.85 -6.79 -4.52
N LEU A 146 -12.90 -6.12 -3.86
CA LEU A 146 -11.90 -6.79 -3.01
C LEU A 146 -12.54 -7.57 -1.86
N ALA A 147 -13.56 -7.00 -1.23
CA ALA A 147 -14.22 -7.62 -0.08
C ALA A 147 -15.20 -8.73 -0.46
N SER A 148 -15.84 -8.63 -1.64
CA SER A 148 -16.88 -9.56 -2.09
C SER A 148 -16.35 -10.71 -2.93
N THR A 149 -15.17 -10.58 -3.52
CA THR A 149 -14.57 -11.64 -4.35
C THR A 149 -13.79 -12.63 -3.49
N PRO A 150 -14.14 -13.91 -3.49
CA PRO A 150 -13.45 -14.93 -2.70
C PRO A 150 -11.94 -14.97 -3.02
N GLY A 151 -11.12 -15.01 -1.97
CA GLY A 151 -9.67 -15.10 -2.10
C GLY A 151 -8.93 -13.78 -2.30
N LEU A 152 -9.61 -12.68 -2.66
CA LEU A 152 -8.94 -11.37 -2.83
C LEU A 152 -8.70 -10.64 -1.51
N CYS A 153 -9.48 -10.93 -0.48
CA CYS A 153 -9.31 -10.35 0.84
C CYS A 153 -9.59 -11.42 1.91
N THR A 154 -8.59 -11.69 2.75
CA THR A 154 -8.65 -12.76 3.76
C THR A 154 -8.40 -12.22 5.16
N GLU A 155 -8.90 -12.92 6.18
CA GLU A 155 -8.57 -12.63 7.56
C GLU A 155 -7.06 -12.79 7.78
N HIS A 156 -6.48 -11.85 8.50
CA HIS A 156 -5.05 -11.85 8.80
C HIS A 156 -4.82 -11.92 10.30
N THR A 157 -4.10 -12.95 10.72
CA THR A 157 -3.56 -13.04 12.09
C THR A 157 -2.20 -12.36 12.12
N VAL A 158 -2.05 -11.33 12.93
CA VAL A 158 -0.81 -10.57 13.09
C VAL A 158 0.33 -11.51 13.46
N SER A 159 1.31 -11.67 12.59
CA SER A 159 2.52 -12.47 12.85
C SER A 159 3.43 -11.78 13.88
N THR A 160 4.37 -12.54 14.44
CA THR A 160 5.39 -11.99 15.37
C THR A 160 6.24 -10.91 14.69
N GLU A 161 6.49 -11.05 13.38
CA GLU A 161 7.25 -10.09 12.56
C GLU A 161 6.48 -8.80 12.30
N SER A 162 5.18 -8.88 12.11
CA SER A 162 4.31 -7.70 12.05
C SER A 162 4.31 -6.92 13.36
N ARG A 163 4.38 -7.61 14.51
CA ARG A 163 4.58 -6.96 15.82
C ARG A 163 5.92 -6.26 15.94
N MET A 164 6.97 -6.85 15.40
CA MET A 164 8.31 -6.23 15.37
C MET A 164 8.31 -4.96 14.51
N THR A 165 7.64 -4.98 13.36
CA THR A 165 7.46 -3.79 12.52
C THR A 165 6.66 -2.70 13.26
N GLU A 166 5.62 -3.05 13.99
CA GLU A 166 4.86 -2.10 14.83
C GLU A 166 5.72 -1.48 15.92
N THR A 167 6.60 -2.28 16.55
CA THR A 167 7.52 -1.80 17.59
C THR A 167 8.57 -0.84 17.02
N LEU A 168 9.05 -1.09 15.80
CA LEU A 168 10.05 -0.26 15.15
C LEU A 168 9.48 0.99 14.48
N ARG A 169 8.19 1.05 14.20
CA ARG A 169 7.53 2.19 13.55
C ARG A 169 7.75 3.53 14.27
N PRO A 170 7.59 3.65 15.61
CA PRO A 170 7.91 4.89 16.33
C PRO A 170 9.37 5.31 16.17
N VAL A 171 10.29 4.35 16.14
CA VAL A 171 11.73 4.57 15.94
C VAL A 171 11.99 5.18 14.55
N LEU A 172 11.44 4.57 13.53
CA LEU A 172 11.60 5.02 12.16
C LEU A 172 10.96 6.41 11.95
N THR A 173 9.78 6.64 12.53
CA THR A 173 9.13 7.96 12.53
C THR A 173 9.99 9.02 13.21
N TYR A 174 10.64 8.66 14.32
CA TYR A 174 11.56 9.56 15.02
C TYR A 174 12.77 9.91 14.15
N ILE A 175 13.40 8.91 13.53
CA ILE A 175 14.54 9.10 12.62
C ILE A 175 14.15 10.02 11.45
N GLN A 176 12.99 9.80 10.82
CA GLN A 176 12.51 10.64 9.73
C GLN A 176 12.31 12.11 10.13
N LYS A 177 11.80 12.36 11.34
CA LYS A 177 11.57 13.72 11.85
C LYS A 177 12.85 14.41 12.30
N HIS A 178 13.86 13.65 12.71
CA HIS A 178 15.11 14.16 13.29
C HIS A 178 16.35 13.79 12.46
N HIS A 179 16.19 13.54 11.15
CA HIS A 179 17.26 13.13 10.25
C HIS A 179 18.42 14.14 10.12
N SER A 180 18.18 15.41 10.47
CA SER A 180 19.18 16.47 10.49
C SER A 180 19.89 16.64 11.85
N GLU A 181 19.50 15.86 12.85
CA GLU A 181 20.04 15.91 14.21
C GLU A 181 20.90 14.66 14.48
N SER A 182 21.75 14.72 15.51
CA SER A 182 22.45 13.52 15.98
C SER A 182 21.51 12.64 16.78
N VAL A 183 21.13 11.51 16.24
CA VAL A 183 20.25 10.51 16.88
C VAL A 183 21.12 9.42 17.49
N THR A 184 20.90 9.10 18.79
CA THR A 184 21.66 8.06 19.48
C THR A 184 20.88 6.75 19.59
N ILE A 185 21.61 5.63 19.73
CA ILE A 185 21.00 4.29 19.90
C ILE A 185 20.17 4.24 21.18
N GLU A 186 20.58 4.91 22.26
CA GLU A 186 19.87 4.98 23.52
C GLU A 186 18.50 5.68 23.38
N GLN A 187 18.44 6.74 22.57
CA GLN A 187 17.19 7.42 22.27
C GLN A 187 16.25 6.48 21.49
N LEU A 188 16.76 5.79 20.48
CA LEU A 188 15.97 4.84 19.67
C LEU A 188 15.49 3.64 20.49
N ALA A 189 16.34 3.07 21.34
CA ALA A 189 15.98 1.98 22.24
C ALA A 189 14.86 2.38 23.22
N LYS A 190 14.93 3.59 23.77
CA LYS A 190 13.88 4.14 24.64
C LYS A 190 12.54 4.27 23.91
N ILE A 191 12.56 4.73 22.66
CA ILE A 191 11.36 4.86 21.84
C ILE A 191 10.77 3.49 21.49
N ALA A 192 11.62 2.50 21.23
CA ALA A 192 11.22 1.12 20.96
C ALA A 192 10.76 0.35 22.21
N HIS A 193 10.85 0.94 23.39
CA HIS A 193 10.67 0.25 24.68
C HIS A 193 11.57 -0.97 24.83
N MET A 194 12.77 -0.94 24.23
CA MET A 194 13.79 -1.98 24.28
C MET A 194 14.92 -1.59 25.23
N SER A 195 15.56 -2.56 25.83
CA SER A 195 16.75 -2.29 26.64
C SER A 195 17.95 -1.98 25.72
N SER A 196 18.74 -0.95 26.05
CA SER A 196 19.96 -0.58 25.32
C SER A 196 21.14 -1.53 25.52
N SER A 197 20.93 -2.68 26.13
CA SER A 197 21.96 -3.66 26.45
C SER A 197 22.31 -4.51 25.23
N TYR A 198 23.15 -3.97 24.36
CA TYR A 198 24.05 -4.75 23.51
C TYR A 198 25.47 -4.44 24.00
N SER A 199 25.95 -5.27 24.90
CA SER A 199 27.38 -5.40 25.19
C SER A 199 27.96 -6.51 24.33
#